data_8f608741f17cf30e5c9b826d161bb462
#
_entry.id   8f608741f17cf30e5c9b826d161bb462
#
_cell.length_a   1.000
_cell.length_b   1.000
_cell.length_c   1.000
_cell.angle_alpha   90.00
_cell.angle_beta   90.00
_cell.angle_gamma   90.00
#
_symmetry.space_group_name_H-M   'P 1'
#
loop_
_entity.id
_entity.type
_entity.pdbx_description
1 polymer ?
#
loop_
_entity_poly.entity_id
_entity_poly.type
_entity_poly.pdbx_seq_one_letter_code
_entity_poly.pdbx_strand_id
1 'polypeptide(L)'
;FGGMIKVTRADGTALKLTSGPAIVPPGALLNVEPESLVVAQEAVVIVENGAVMRHWHEINLPDPIKSAILVYRGHGEDAQHVLNLLKGGGAARREGFFDFDPAGLQMGLTLPVDALLIPADWPTLTTNAEWVRDYNKPEAFWHQGEALRYLKSHAPASLTTLIRHMEQHQLALTQEHIVKHRIPLKLVTLQ
;
A
#
# COMPACT_ATOMS: atom_id res chain seq x y z
N PHE A 1 -22.65 -16.73 2.65
CA PHE A 1 -22.39 -15.37 2.17
C PHE A 1 -20.94 -15.36 1.66
N GLY A 2 -20.72 -14.90 0.40
CA GLY A 2 -19.38 -14.68 -0.14
C GLY A 2 -18.62 -13.67 0.73
N GLY A 3 -17.30 -13.77 0.79
CA GLY A 3 -16.47 -12.80 1.53
C GLY A 3 -16.56 -11.43 0.89
N MET A 4 -16.48 -10.41 1.71
CA MET A 4 -16.59 -9.01 1.29
C MET A 4 -15.22 -8.34 1.33
N ILE A 5 -14.95 -7.46 0.38
CA ILE A 5 -13.78 -6.58 0.39
C ILE A 5 -14.20 -5.13 0.66
N LYS A 6 -13.32 -4.36 1.31
CA LYS A 6 -13.55 -2.95 1.58
C LYS A 6 -12.81 -2.10 0.57
N VAL A 7 -13.55 -1.24 -0.13
CA VAL A 7 -13.02 -0.48 -1.26
C VAL A 7 -13.48 0.97 -1.25
N THR A 8 -12.70 1.80 -1.91
CA THR A 8 -13.05 3.18 -2.26
C THR A 8 -12.27 3.60 -3.51
N ARG A 9 -12.50 4.82 -4.01
CA ARG A 9 -11.69 5.39 -5.10
C ARG A 9 -10.92 6.61 -4.58
N ALA A 10 -9.63 6.66 -4.86
CA ALA A 10 -8.71 7.63 -4.28
C ALA A 10 -9.04 9.10 -4.58
N ASP A 11 -9.65 9.39 -5.73
CA ASP A 11 -10.08 10.74 -6.12
C ASP A 11 -11.54 11.07 -5.77
N GLY A 12 -12.24 10.14 -5.09
CA GLY A 12 -13.65 10.30 -4.71
C GLY A 12 -14.64 10.16 -5.86
N THR A 13 -14.19 9.83 -7.07
CA THR A 13 -15.11 9.55 -8.19
C THR A 13 -15.78 8.18 -8.03
N ALA A 14 -16.76 7.86 -8.87
CA ALA A 14 -17.54 6.65 -8.74
C ALA A 14 -16.70 5.38 -8.98
N LEU A 15 -16.84 4.41 -8.10
CA LEU A 15 -16.48 3.01 -8.35
C LEU A 15 -17.43 2.43 -9.40
N LYS A 16 -16.92 1.56 -10.25
CA LYS A 16 -17.72 0.80 -11.20
C LYS A 16 -18.06 -0.56 -10.59
N LEU A 17 -19.34 -0.81 -10.38
CA LEU A 17 -19.84 -2.11 -9.94
C LEU A 17 -20.70 -2.74 -11.06
N THR A 18 -20.87 -4.04 -11.01
CA THR A 18 -21.78 -4.75 -11.94
C THR A 18 -23.23 -4.28 -11.83
N SER A 19 -23.62 -3.77 -10.65
CA SER A 19 -24.95 -3.19 -10.38
C SER A 19 -25.07 -1.72 -10.74
N GLY A 20 -23.98 -1.04 -11.13
CA GLY A 20 -23.95 0.38 -11.45
C GLY A 20 -22.90 1.15 -10.66
N PRO A 21 -22.73 2.46 -10.90
CA PRO A 21 -21.72 3.28 -10.22
C PRO A 21 -22.08 3.54 -8.77
N ALA A 22 -21.05 3.59 -7.90
CA ALA A 22 -21.19 3.91 -6.48
C ALA A 22 -20.14 4.94 -6.06
N ILE A 23 -20.57 6.01 -5.38
CA ILE A 23 -19.68 7.03 -4.81
C ILE A 23 -19.53 6.76 -3.32
N VAL A 24 -18.29 6.80 -2.85
CA VAL A 24 -17.94 6.62 -1.45
C VAL A 24 -17.50 7.96 -0.87
N PRO A 25 -18.22 8.52 0.11
CA PRO A 25 -17.82 9.79 0.70
C PRO A 25 -16.55 9.65 1.56
N PRO A 26 -15.78 10.75 1.77
CA PRO A 26 -14.64 10.77 2.68
C PRO A 26 -14.99 10.19 4.06
N GLY A 27 -14.10 9.36 4.59
CA GLY A 27 -14.29 8.70 5.88
C GLY A 27 -15.11 7.40 5.83
N ALA A 28 -15.72 7.07 4.69
CA ALA A 28 -16.47 5.83 4.49
C ALA A 28 -15.71 4.83 3.60
N LEU A 29 -16.12 3.57 3.67
CA LEU A 29 -15.68 2.49 2.79
C LEU A 29 -16.90 1.69 2.33
N LEU A 30 -16.86 1.23 1.10
CA LEU A 30 -17.89 0.36 0.56
C LEU A 30 -17.47 -1.10 0.77
N ASN A 31 -18.37 -1.92 1.31
CA ASN A 31 -18.21 -3.37 1.34
C ASN A 31 -18.87 -3.97 0.09
N VAL A 32 -18.12 -4.72 -0.69
CA VAL A 32 -18.61 -5.37 -1.90
C VAL A 32 -18.11 -6.81 -2.01
N GLU A 33 -18.86 -7.66 -2.68
CA GLU A 33 -18.34 -8.93 -3.16
C GLU A 33 -17.28 -8.67 -4.23
N PRO A 34 -16.12 -9.36 -4.23
CA PRO A 34 -15.06 -9.14 -5.21
C PRO A 34 -15.53 -9.15 -6.66
N GLU A 35 -16.45 -10.06 -6.98
CA GLU A 35 -17.00 -10.24 -8.33
C GLU A 35 -17.89 -9.08 -8.79
N SER A 36 -18.41 -8.29 -7.86
CA SER A 36 -19.20 -7.11 -8.22
C SER A 36 -18.36 -5.87 -8.50
N LEU A 37 -17.06 -5.86 -8.15
CA LEU A 37 -16.16 -4.76 -8.43
C LEU A 37 -15.53 -4.88 -9.82
N VAL A 38 -15.75 -3.89 -10.69
CA VAL A 38 -15.17 -3.85 -12.03
C VAL A 38 -13.80 -3.18 -11.94
N VAL A 39 -12.72 -3.97 -12.04
CA VAL A 39 -11.33 -3.51 -11.99
C VAL A 39 -10.66 -3.44 -13.38
N ALA A 40 -11.37 -3.83 -14.42
CA ALA A 40 -10.83 -3.87 -15.78
C ALA A 40 -10.31 -2.49 -16.22
N GLN A 41 -9.03 -2.45 -16.65
CA GLN A 41 -8.32 -1.24 -17.06
C GLN A 41 -8.09 -0.19 -15.95
N GLU A 42 -8.36 -0.52 -14.69
CA GLU A 42 -8.15 0.37 -13.54
C GLU A 42 -6.80 0.07 -12.86
N ALA A 43 -6.22 1.08 -12.20
CA ALA A 43 -5.17 0.87 -11.23
C ALA A 43 -5.81 0.46 -9.90
N VAL A 44 -5.22 -0.53 -9.23
CA VAL A 44 -5.67 -1.02 -7.92
C VAL A 44 -4.52 -0.86 -6.92
N VAL A 45 -4.76 -0.18 -5.81
CA VAL A 45 -3.80 -0.02 -4.72
C VAL A 45 -4.28 -0.82 -3.51
N ILE A 46 -3.47 -1.77 -3.07
CA ILE A 46 -3.70 -2.52 -1.83
C ILE A 46 -3.15 -1.73 -0.66
N VAL A 47 -4.00 -1.41 0.29
CA VAL A 47 -3.65 -0.67 1.52
C VAL A 47 -3.68 -1.64 2.70
N GLU A 48 -2.61 -1.71 3.47
CA GLU A 48 -2.49 -2.65 4.57
C GLU A 48 -3.35 -2.26 5.77
N ASN A 49 -3.38 -0.97 6.11
CA ASN A 49 -3.92 -0.49 7.36
C ASN A 49 -5.35 0.03 7.22
N GLY A 50 -6.28 -0.55 8.01
CA GLY A 50 -7.69 -0.15 7.99
C GLY A 50 -7.95 1.27 8.52
N ALA A 51 -7.08 1.79 9.41
CA ALA A 51 -7.19 3.17 9.87
C ALA A 51 -6.83 4.14 8.74
N VAL A 52 -5.78 3.82 7.98
CA VAL A 52 -5.37 4.58 6.77
C VAL A 52 -6.48 4.57 5.73
N MET A 53 -7.15 3.44 5.52
CA MET A 53 -8.28 3.35 4.59
C MET A 53 -9.44 4.28 4.97
N ARG A 54 -9.68 4.58 6.25
CA ARG A 54 -10.69 5.58 6.65
C ARG A 54 -10.31 7.01 6.30
N HIS A 55 -9.02 7.26 6.14
CA HIS A 55 -8.44 8.55 5.75
C HIS A 55 -7.94 8.55 4.30
N TRP A 56 -8.54 7.70 3.44
CA TRP A 56 -8.12 7.49 2.07
C TRP A 56 -7.95 8.79 1.26
N HIS A 57 -8.78 9.79 1.51
CA HIS A 57 -8.76 11.10 0.85
C HIS A 57 -7.54 11.96 1.24
N GLU A 58 -6.76 11.54 2.22
CA GLU A 58 -5.52 12.20 2.65
C GLU A 58 -4.27 11.53 2.08
N ILE A 59 -4.40 10.39 1.40
CA ILE A 59 -3.27 9.68 0.78
C ILE A 59 -2.78 10.48 -0.43
N ASN A 60 -1.53 10.90 -0.40
CA ASN A 60 -0.93 11.69 -1.48
C ASN A 60 -0.36 10.78 -2.58
N LEU A 61 -1.25 10.24 -3.42
CA LEU A 61 -0.88 9.35 -4.51
C LEU A 61 -0.23 10.10 -5.67
N PRO A 62 0.75 9.51 -6.36
CA PRO A 62 1.34 10.07 -7.57
C PRO A 62 0.35 10.10 -8.74
N ASP A 63 0.55 11.06 -9.66
CA ASP A 63 -0.34 11.33 -10.80
C ASP A 63 -0.81 10.10 -11.58
N PRO A 64 0.04 9.11 -11.92
CA PRO A 64 -0.40 7.97 -12.72
C PRO A 64 -1.49 7.11 -12.08
N ILE A 65 -1.69 7.23 -10.76
CA ILE A 65 -2.64 6.41 -9.99
C ILE A 65 -3.54 7.25 -9.06
N LYS A 66 -3.68 8.55 -9.31
CA LYS A 66 -4.54 9.43 -8.50
C LYS A 66 -5.98 8.97 -8.40
N SER A 67 -6.49 8.31 -9.43
CA SER A 67 -7.85 7.77 -9.49
C SER A 67 -7.93 6.26 -9.22
N ALA A 68 -6.89 5.69 -8.62
CA ALA A 68 -6.86 4.25 -8.34
C ALA A 68 -8.01 3.79 -7.44
N ILE A 69 -8.42 2.55 -7.62
CA ILE A 69 -9.28 1.85 -6.67
C ILE A 69 -8.42 1.45 -5.48
N LEU A 70 -8.77 1.92 -4.28
CA LEU A 70 -8.12 1.51 -3.05
C LEU A 70 -8.86 0.31 -2.46
N VAL A 71 -8.12 -0.73 -2.14
CA VAL A 71 -8.64 -1.96 -1.56
C VAL A 71 -7.92 -2.22 -0.24
N TYR A 72 -8.68 -2.34 0.84
CA TYR A 72 -8.11 -2.76 2.12
C TYR A 72 -7.68 -4.22 2.04
N ARG A 73 -6.43 -4.50 2.40
CA ARG A 73 -5.86 -5.85 2.35
C ARG A 73 -6.66 -6.88 3.15
N GLY A 74 -7.25 -6.45 4.26
CA GLY A 74 -7.95 -7.35 5.17
C GLY A 74 -7.03 -8.26 5.98
N HIS A 75 -7.65 -9.10 6.79
CA HIS A 75 -6.99 -10.15 7.58
C HIS A 75 -7.74 -11.47 7.40
N GLY A 76 -7.05 -12.60 7.56
CA GLY A 76 -7.68 -13.93 7.45
C GLY A 76 -8.36 -14.14 6.10
N GLU A 77 -9.64 -14.49 6.13
CA GLU A 77 -10.43 -14.76 4.93
C GLU A 77 -10.57 -13.55 4.01
N ASP A 78 -10.73 -12.34 4.56
CA ASP A 78 -10.82 -11.11 3.77
C ASP A 78 -9.56 -10.91 2.90
N ALA A 79 -8.38 -11.20 3.45
CA ALA A 79 -7.12 -11.11 2.70
C ALA A 79 -7.07 -12.10 1.52
N GLN A 80 -7.68 -13.29 1.66
CA GLN A 80 -7.77 -14.26 0.58
C GLN A 80 -8.68 -13.77 -0.56
N HIS A 81 -9.77 -13.07 -0.25
CA HIS A 81 -10.64 -12.48 -1.26
C HIS A 81 -9.94 -11.37 -2.04
N VAL A 82 -9.17 -10.52 -1.35
CA VAL A 82 -8.32 -9.50 -2.00
C VAL A 82 -7.27 -10.16 -2.90
N LEU A 83 -6.61 -11.22 -2.42
CA LEU A 83 -5.63 -11.96 -3.21
C LEU A 83 -6.25 -12.57 -4.48
N ASN A 84 -7.45 -13.12 -4.39
CA ASN A 84 -8.18 -13.67 -5.53
C ASN A 84 -8.56 -12.58 -6.54
N LEU A 85 -9.00 -11.40 -6.06
CA LEU A 85 -9.26 -10.24 -6.92
C LEU A 85 -8.01 -9.83 -7.71
N LEU A 86 -6.85 -9.76 -7.06
CA LEU A 86 -5.59 -9.40 -7.71
C LEU A 86 -5.14 -10.45 -8.75
N LYS A 87 -5.34 -11.73 -8.46
CA LYS A 87 -4.99 -12.83 -9.36
C LYS A 87 -5.98 -13.00 -10.51
N GLY A 88 -7.23 -12.63 -10.31
CA GLY A 88 -8.32 -12.78 -11.29
C GLY A 88 -8.14 -11.97 -12.56
N GLY A 89 -7.21 -11.02 -12.55
CA GLY A 89 -6.83 -10.26 -13.73
C GLY A 89 -7.77 -9.11 -14.07
N GLY A 90 -7.40 -8.36 -15.10
CA GLY A 90 -8.18 -7.23 -15.60
C GLY A 90 -7.74 -5.88 -15.07
N ALA A 91 -7.15 -5.78 -13.88
CA ALA A 91 -6.52 -4.54 -13.44
C ALA A 91 -5.34 -4.19 -14.35
N ALA A 92 -5.26 -2.92 -14.78
CA ALA A 92 -4.17 -2.44 -15.61
C ALA A 92 -2.86 -2.38 -14.82
N ARG A 93 -2.94 -2.13 -13.51
CA ARG A 93 -1.81 -2.02 -12.59
C ARG A 93 -2.25 -2.43 -11.18
N ARG A 94 -1.33 -3.05 -10.45
CA ARG A 94 -1.53 -3.48 -9.06
C ARG A 94 -0.40 -2.94 -8.22
N GLU A 95 -0.69 -2.01 -7.35
CA GLU A 95 0.28 -1.39 -6.47
C GLU A 95 0.04 -1.78 -5.01
N GLY A 96 1.11 -1.85 -4.23
CA GLY A 96 1.05 -2.04 -2.79
C GLY A 96 1.40 -0.76 -2.04
N PHE A 97 0.58 -0.37 -1.09
CA PHE A 97 0.88 0.64 -0.09
C PHE A 97 0.89 -0.05 1.27
N PHE A 98 2.07 -0.22 1.83
CA PHE A 98 2.32 -0.94 3.08
C PHE A 98 3.15 -0.05 4.00
N ASP A 99 3.40 -0.50 5.23
CA ASP A 99 4.33 0.19 6.12
C ASP A 99 5.71 0.31 5.45
N PHE A 100 6.36 1.43 5.67
CA PHE A 100 7.71 1.68 5.12
C PHE A 100 8.76 1.10 6.07
N ASP A 101 8.81 -0.23 6.10
CA ASP A 101 9.69 -1.04 6.94
C ASP A 101 10.00 -2.40 6.25
N PRO A 102 10.90 -3.24 6.81
CA PRO A 102 11.23 -4.52 6.19
C PRO A 102 10.03 -5.45 5.99
N ALA A 103 9.08 -5.49 6.93
CA ALA A 103 7.92 -6.36 6.82
C ALA A 103 6.95 -5.90 5.72
N GLY A 104 6.72 -4.60 5.60
CA GLY A 104 5.89 -4.03 4.53
C GLY A 104 6.52 -4.22 3.15
N LEU A 105 7.83 -4.04 3.01
CA LEU A 105 8.54 -4.35 1.76
C LEU A 105 8.48 -5.84 1.42
N GLN A 106 8.66 -6.74 2.39
CA GLN A 106 8.50 -8.17 2.20
C GLN A 106 7.08 -8.53 1.74
N MET A 107 6.08 -7.92 2.35
CA MET A 107 4.69 -8.11 1.95
C MET A 107 4.50 -7.75 0.47
N GLY A 108 5.07 -6.63 0.03
CA GLY A 108 5.05 -6.22 -1.36
C GLY A 108 5.67 -7.23 -2.33
N LEU A 109 6.75 -7.90 -1.91
CA LEU A 109 7.40 -8.94 -2.73
C LEU A 109 6.64 -10.28 -2.75
N THR A 110 5.77 -10.52 -1.78
CA THR A 110 5.03 -11.78 -1.66
C THR A 110 3.60 -11.70 -2.20
N LEU A 111 3.05 -10.51 -2.33
CA LEU A 111 1.75 -10.27 -2.94
C LEU A 111 1.88 -10.06 -4.47
N PRO A 112 0.82 -10.35 -5.25
CA PRO A 112 0.84 -10.16 -6.70
C PRO A 112 0.63 -8.68 -7.07
N VAL A 113 1.56 -7.82 -6.65
CA VAL A 113 1.62 -6.39 -7.00
C VAL A 113 2.81 -6.12 -7.93
N ASP A 114 2.66 -5.11 -8.77
CA ASP A 114 3.64 -4.78 -9.82
C ASP A 114 4.63 -3.69 -9.34
N ALA A 115 4.20 -2.88 -8.37
CA ALA A 115 5.00 -1.80 -7.78
C ALA A 115 4.61 -1.53 -6.32
N LEU A 116 5.50 -0.86 -5.60
CA LEU A 116 5.26 -0.37 -4.25
C LEU A 116 5.18 1.15 -4.22
N LEU A 117 4.28 1.66 -3.41
CA LEU A 117 4.23 3.05 -2.99
C LEU A 117 5.12 3.26 -1.78
N ILE A 118 6.10 4.10 -1.93
CA ILE A 118 7.04 4.46 -0.85
C ILE A 118 7.15 5.99 -0.76
N PRO A 119 7.61 6.55 0.36
CA PRO A 119 7.92 7.98 0.46
C PRO A 119 8.83 8.44 -0.69
N ALA A 120 8.42 9.48 -1.41
CA ALA A 120 9.14 9.94 -2.62
C ALA A 120 10.57 10.38 -2.31
N ASP A 121 10.74 11.08 -1.21
CA ASP A 121 12.02 11.65 -0.78
C ASP A 121 12.58 10.95 0.47
N TRP A 122 12.48 9.62 0.49
CA TRP A 122 12.94 8.82 1.62
C TRP A 122 14.40 9.04 2.01
N PRO A 123 15.35 9.32 1.10
CA PRO A 123 16.73 9.59 1.50
C PRO A 123 16.86 10.84 2.36
N THR A 124 16.14 11.92 2.03
CA THR A 124 16.15 13.19 2.78
C THR A 124 15.38 13.08 4.10
N LEU A 125 14.24 12.39 4.10
CA LEU A 125 13.47 12.16 5.32
C LEU A 125 14.31 11.51 6.41
N THR A 126 15.15 10.56 6.06
CA THR A 126 15.96 9.79 6.98
C THR A 126 17.23 10.52 7.46
N THR A 127 17.59 11.63 6.83
CA THR A 127 18.68 12.51 7.29
C THR A 127 18.19 13.63 8.19
N ASN A 128 16.90 13.88 8.27
CA ASN A 128 16.30 14.85 9.17
C ASN A 128 16.20 14.27 10.59
N ALA A 129 17.07 14.72 11.50
CA ALA A 129 17.17 14.18 12.86
C ALA A 129 15.86 14.35 13.67
N GLU A 130 15.14 15.44 13.50
CA GLU A 130 13.87 15.67 14.20
C GLU A 130 12.81 14.70 13.70
N TRP A 131 12.72 14.55 12.39
CA TRP A 131 11.76 13.66 11.75
C TRP A 131 12.02 12.19 12.13
N VAL A 132 13.28 11.75 12.07
CA VAL A 132 13.68 10.40 12.49
C VAL A 132 13.32 10.13 13.94
N ARG A 133 13.63 11.08 14.86
CA ARG A 133 13.29 10.95 16.27
C ARG A 133 11.78 10.81 16.49
N ASP A 134 10.98 11.61 15.78
CA ASP A 134 9.56 11.74 16.08
C ASP A 134 8.71 10.65 15.38
N TYR A 135 9.16 10.10 14.26
CA TYR A 135 8.36 9.20 13.43
C TYR A 135 8.96 7.81 13.20
N ASN A 136 10.27 7.66 13.25
CA ASN A 136 10.89 6.35 13.12
C ASN A 136 10.66 5.50 14.38
N LYS A 137 10.46 4.20 14.17
CA LYS A 137 10.26 3.21 15.26
C LYS A 137 11.35 2.12 15.19
N PRO A 138 12.59 2.42 15.61
CA PRO A 138 13.68 1.47 15.48
C PRO A 138 13.42 0.16 16.23
N GLU A 139 12.65 0.16 17.32
CA GLU A 139 12.26 -1.07 18.02
C GLU A 139 11.44 -2.01 17.09
N ALA A 140 10.54 -1.45 16.28
CA ALA A 140 9.80 -2.24 15.30
C ALA A 140 10.74 -2.85 14.26
N PHE A 141 11.73 -2.08 13.79
CA PHE A 141 12.76 -2.58 12.87
C PHE A 141 13.53 -3.78 13.45
N TRP A 142 13.93 -3.73 14.73
CA TRP A 142 14.71 -4.79 15.37
C TRP A 142 13.96 -6.12 15.44
N HIS A 143 12.64 -6.10 15.50
CA HIS A 143 11.81 -7.31 15.48
C HIS A 143 11.60 -7.90 14.08
N GLN A 144 12.08 -7.23 13.03
CA GLN A 144 11.86 -7.61 11.62
C GLN A 144 13.09 -8.22 10.93
N GLY A 145 14.00 -8.81 11.70
CA GLY A 145 15.24 -9.40 11.18
C GLY A 145 15.03 -10.51 10.14
N GLU A 146 13.93 -11.27 10.23
CA GLU A 146 13.59 -12.28 9.21
C GLU A 146 13.16 -11.64 7.90
N ALA A 147 12.31 -10.63 7.97
CA ALA A 147 11.88 -9.87 6.80
C ALA A 147 13.09 -9.23 6.09
N LEU A 148 14.01 -8.63 6.85
CA LEU A 148 15.22 -8.03 6.29
C LEU A 148 16.11 -9.07 5.60
N ARG A 149 16.29 -10.26 6.18
CA ARG A 149 17.04 -11.35 5.53
C ARG A 149 16.36 -11.79 4.22
N TYR A 150 15.05 -11.92 4.24
CA TYR A 150 14.28 -12.25 3.03
C TYR A 150 14.51 -11.21 1.93
N LEU A 151 14.40 -9.91 2.26
CA LEU A 151 14.61 -8.82 1.32
C LEU A 151 16.02 -8.86 0.70
N LYS A 152 17.05 -9.08 1.51
CA LYS A 152 18.44 -9.17 1.02
C LYS A 152 18.66 -10.30 0.00
N SER A 153 17.84 -11.35 0.07
CA SER A 153 17.97 -12.53 -0.81
C SER A 153 17.04 -12.49 -2.02
N HIS A 154 15.93 -11.76 -1.96
CA HIS A 154 14.86 -11.86 -2.98
C HIS A 154 14.48 -10.53 -3.63
N ALA A 155 14.93 -9.41 -3.07
CA ALA A 155 14.52 -8.11 -3.60
C ALA A 155 15.14 -7.82 -4.97
N PRO A 156 14.36 -7.20 -5.88
CA PRO A 156 14.88 -6.76 -7.17
C PRO A 156 15.91 -5.64 -7.02
N ALA A 157 16.69 -5.41 -8.05
CA ALA A 157 17.74 -4.38 -8.07
C ALA A 157 17.18 -2.97 -7.73
N SER A 158 15.96 -2.69 -8.13
CA SER A 158 15.25 -1.42 -7.85
C SER A 158 15.12 -1.10 -6.36
N LEU A 159 15.13 -2.11 -5.48
CA LEU A 159 15.01 -1.94 -4.03
C LEU A 159 16.35 -2.04 -3.28
N THR A 160 17.43 -2.44 -3.92
CA THR A 160 18.71 -2.71 -3.24
C THR A 160 19.22 -1.50 -2.43
N THR A 161 19.20 -0.31 -3.01
CA THR A 161 19.65 0.91 -2.33
C THR A 161 18.75 1.28 -1.16
N LEU A 162 17.44 1.14 -1.34
CA LEU A 162 16.44 1.37 -0.30
C LEU A 162 16.65 0.43 0.89
N ILE A 163 16.80 -0.87 0.64
CA ILE A 163 16.98 -1.88 1.70
C ILE A 163 18.26 -1.61 2.50
N ARG A 164 19.35 -1.30 1.81
CA ARG A 164 20.62 -0.94 2.48
C ARG A 164 20.46 0.31 3.36
N HIS A 165 19.78 1.32 2.86
CA HIS A 165 19.51 2.55 3.60
C HIS A 165 18.59 2.30 4.80
N MET A 166 17.54 1.50 4.60
CA MET A 166 16.60 1.09 5.65
C MET A 166 17.33 0.35 6.79
N GLU A 167 18.24 -0.56 6.45
CA GLU A 167 19.06 -1.26 7.44
C GLU A 167 20.02 -0.31 8.16
N GLN A 168 20.73 0.55 7.43
CA GLN A 168 21.69 1.50 7.97
C GLN A 168 21.06 2.46 8.98
N HIS A 169 19.85 2.89 8.74
CA HIS A 169 19.13 3.85 9.56
C HIS A 169 18.04 3.23 10.46
N GLN A 170 17.92 1.89 10.46
CA GLN A 170 16.92 1.15 11.24
C GLN A 170 15.50 1.72 11.04
N LEU A 171 15.11 1.89 9.77
CA LEU A 171 13.87 2.56 9.41
C LEU A 171 12.66 1.65 9.53
N ALA A 172 11.67 2.10 10.28
CA ALA A 172 10.34 1.52 10.36
C ALA A 172 9.30 2.64 10.52
N LEU A 173 8.60 2.95 9.44
CA LEU A 173 7.57 3.98 9.37
C LEU A 173 6.22 3.37 9.10
N THR A 174 5.22 3.73 9.88
CA THR A 174 3.86 3.27 9.61
C THR A 174 3.15 4.12 8.55
N GLN A 175 2.21 3.50 7.85
CA GLN A 175 1.35 4.17 6.88
C GLN A 175 0.62 5.38 7.49
N GLU A 176 0.17 5.29 8.76
CA GLU A 176 -0.51 6.38 9.43
C GLU A 176 0.36 7.64 9.53
N HIS A 177 1.65 7.48 9.81
CA HIS A 177 2.58 8.62 9.82
C HIS A 177 2.73 9.22 8.44
N ILE A 178 2.87 8.38 7.41
CA ILE A 178 2.98 8.81 6.01
C ILE A 178 1.76 9.65 5.62
N VAL A 179 0.56 9.15 5.90
CA VAL A 179 -0.69 9.83 5.54
C VAL A 179 -0.92 11.08 6.37
N LYS A 180 -0.78 10.99 7.71
CA LYS A 180 -0.95 12.11 8.63
C LYS A 180 -0.09 13.32 8.27
N HIS A 181 1.13 13.07 7.81
CA HIS A 181 2.07 14.12 7.42
C HIS A 181 2.04 14.42 5.91
N ARG A 182 1.10 13.82 5.18
CA ARG A 182 0.91 14.01 3.72
C ARG A 182 2.20 13.84 2.95
N ILE A 183 3.03 12.88 3.35
CA ILE A 183 4.30 12.60 2.71
C ILE A 183 4.03 12.17 1.27
N PRO A 184 4.62 12.85 0.27
CA PRO A 184 4.47 12.46 -1.12
C PRO A 184 4.97 11.03 -1.35
N LEU A 185 4.22 10.27 -2.15
CA LEU A 185 4.55 8.91 -2.51
C LEU A 185 5.07 8.83 -3.94
N LYS A 186 5.93 7.87 -4.19
CA LYS A 186 6.36 7.46 -5.53
C LYS A 186 6.20 5.97 -5.72
N LEU A 187 6.10 5.55 -6.98
CA LEU A 187 6.09 4.15 -7.38
C LEU A 187 7.51 3.61 -7.55
N VAL A 188 7.75 2.43 -7.03
CA VAL A 188 8.96 1.64 -7.30
C VAL A 188 8.52 0.29 -7.86
N THR A 189 8.91 0.02 -9.11
CA THR A 189 8.58 -1.23 -9.80
C THR A 189 9.34 -2.40 -9.18
N LEU A 190 8.68 -3.57 -9.11
CA LEU A 190 9.23 -4.81 -8.57
C LEU A 190 9.76 -5.77 -9.64
N GLN A 191 9.82 -5.31 -10.90
CA GLN A 191 10.36 -6.09 -12.03
C GLN A 191 11.76 -5.63 -12.39
#